data_2cb4004e1f5ef720b2d7998457833524
#
_entry.id   2cb4004e1f5ef720b2d7998457833524
#
_cell.length_a   1.000
_cell.length_b   1.000
_cell.length_c   1.000
_cell.angle_alpha   90.00
_cell.angle_beta   90.00
_cell.angle_gamma   90.00
#
_symmetry.space_group_name_H-M   'P 1'
#
loop_
_entity.id
_entity.type
_entity.pdbx_description
1 polymer ?
#
loop_
_entity_poly.entity_id
_entity_poly.type
_entity_poly.pdbx_seq_one_letter_code
_entity_poly.pdbx_strand_id
1 'polypeptide(L)'
;MKILVTGVNGLVGNSIIKILSKSDHKVFKSSRRIEGLADHKVDITLKDDLELFFAKFNPDVVINSAAMANVDLCETEKKSCDDVNINGVRNLVDVCLKYNCHLTHISTDYIFDGQKKSGIYLESDSPCPQGYYAKSKLEGEKIIISSNLKYSILRTILVYGIHEKLNIVTYIKKSLEEGNTISLVDDQIRMPTYVDDLAAACVSASEKSAVGIFNVCGPEQMSYLEIGNRIADYFSLDKKLINHVKTKDLNQKALRPFKTGFDLEKSIRFLGYNPTSFNNSLDLMFNRT
;
A
#
# COMPACT_ATOMS: atom_id res chain seq x y z
N MET A 1 4.38 -21.89 -8.34
CA MET A 1 3.11 -21.26 -8.78
C MET A 1 3.38 -20.28 -9.90
N LYS A 2 2.37 -19.98 -10.70
CA LYS A 2 2.35 -18.87 -11.68
C LYS A 2 1.72 -17.66 -11.00
N ILE A 3 2.48 -16.59 -10.81
CA ILE A 3 2.05 -15.40 -10.09
C ILE A 3 2.02 -14.21 -11.04
N LEU A 4 0.86 -13.58 -11.20
CA LEU A 4 0.74 -12.28 -11.87
C LEU A 4 0.85 -11.17 -10.83
N VAL A 5 1.81 -10.26 -11.01
CA VAL A 5 1.91 -9.04 -10.21
C VAL A 5 1.51 -7.85 -11.08
N THR A 6 0.47 -7.11 -10.66
CA THR A 6 0.05 -5.87 -11.35
C THR A 6 0.68 -4.65 -10.68
N GLY A 7 0.93 -3.59 -11.44
CA GLY A 7 1.47 -2.34 -10.90
C GLY A 7 2.95 -2.42 -10.48
N VAL A 8 3.74 -3.27 -11.16
CA VAL A 8 5.14 -3.57 -10.77
C VAL A 8 6.08 -2.35 -10.78
N ASN A 9 5.73 -1.28 -11.50
CA ASN A 9 6.51 -0.04 -11.52
C ASN A 9 6.17 0.92 -10.35
N GLY A 10 5.28 0.52 -9.44
CA GLY A 10 5.03 1.23 -8.19
C GLY A 10 5.95 0.75 -7.06
N LEU A 11 6.04 1.55 -5.97
CA LEU A 11 6.86 1.23 -4.81
C LEU A 11 6.65 -0.20 -4.28
N VAL A 12 5.40 -0.59 -4.06
CA VAL A 12 5.06 -1.93 -3.51
C VAL A 12 5.29 -3.03 -4.54
N GLY A 13 4.84 -2.82 -5.79
CA GLY A 13 5.04 -3.80 -6.87
C GLY A 13 6.51 -4.10 -7.13
N ASN A 14 7.36 -3.07 -7.09
CA ASN A 14 8.81 -3.21 -7.23
C ASN A 14 9.40 -4.10 -6.10
N SER A 15 9.03 -3.84 -4.85
CA SER A 15 9.48 -4.64 -3.72
C SER A 15 8.97 -6.09 -3.77
N ILE A 16 7.71 -6.32 -4.19
CA ILE A 16 7.19 -7.68 -4.42
C ILE A 16 8.05 -8.43 -5.45
N ILE A 17 8.39 -7.79 -6.59
CA ILE A 17 9.23 -8.42 -7.61
C ILE A 17 10.63 -8.72 -7.08
N LYS A 18 11.22 -7.84 -6.26
CA LYS A 18 12.52 -8.07 -5.61
C LYS A 18 12.52 -9.32 -4.73
N ILE A 19 11.42 -9.58 -4.00
CA ILE A 19 11.28 -10.80 -3.19
C ILE A 19 11.08 -12.02 -4.09
N LEU A 20 10.13 -11.94 -5.02
CA LEU A 20 9.80 -13.06 -5.91
C LEU A 20 10.95 -13.46 -6.85
N SER A 21 11.89 -12.56 -7.15
CA SER A 21 13.07 -12.87 -7.97
C SER A 21 14.00 -13.91 -7.33
N LYS A 22 13.86 -14.15 -6.01
CA LYS A 22 14.62 -15.14 -5.26
C LYS A 22 13.86 -16.46 -5.05
N SER A 23 12.68 -16.59 -5.65
CA SER A 23 11.80 -17.76 -5.53
C SER A 23 11.78 -18.58 -6.82
N ASP A 24 11.33 -19.83 -6.73
CA ASP A 24 11.12 -20.72 -7.89
C ASP A 24 9.76 -20.49 -8.59
N HIS A 25 9.08 -19.40 -8.30
CA HIS A 25 7.78 -19.09 -8.91
C HIS A 25 7.95 -18.56 -10.34
N LYS A 26 7.01 -18.92 -11.20
CA LYS A 26 6.91 -18.25 -12.50
C LYS A 26 6.18 -16.94 -12.34
N VAL A 27 6.94 -15.83 -12.37
CA VAL A 27 6.41 -14.48 -12.12
C VAL A 27 6.17 -13.74 -13.42
N PHE A 28 4.96 -13.20 -13.59
CA PHE A 28 4.58 -12.32 -14.69
C PHE A 28 4.47 -10.89 -14.14
N LYS A 29 5.33 -10.00 -14.64
CA LYS A 29 5.44 -8.62 -14.19
C LYS A 29 4.63 -7.72 -15.12
N SER A 30 3.54 -7.11 -14.61
CA SER A 30 2.66 -6.33 -15.45
C SER A 30 2.42 -4.89 -15.00
N SER A 31 2.24 -4.04 -16.00
CA SER A 31 1.74 -2.67 -15.83
C SER A 31 0.93 -2.24 -17.06
N ARG A 32 0.33 -1.02 -17.00
CA ARG A 32 -0.41 -0.44 -18.13
C ARG A 32 0.47 -0.19 -19.37
N ARG A 33 1.79 -0.09 -19.19
CA ARG A 33 2.78 0.09 -20.24
C ARG A 33 3.94 -0.88 -20.03
N ILE A 34 4.55 -1.34 -21.10
CA ILE A 34 5.79 -2.12 -21.02
C ILE A 34 6.94 -1.14 -20.84
N GLU A 35 7.24 -0.85 -19.57
CA GLU A 35 8.32 0.03 -19.15
C GLU A 35 8.83 -0.41 -17.76
N GLY A 36 10.02 0.03 -17.37
CA GLY A 36 10.62 -0.31 -16.07
C GLY A 36 10.73 -1.82 -15.88
N LEU A 37 10.11 -2.36 -14.84
CA LEU A 37 10.12 -3.79 -14.53
C LEU A 37 9.09 -4.63 -15.31
N ALA A 38 8.13 -4.00 -15.99
CA ALA A 38 7.04 -4.71 -16.65
C ALA A 38 7.50 -5.42 -17.91
N ASP A 39 7.23 -6.72 -18.00
CA ASP A 39 7.43 -7.55 -19.21
C ASP A 39 6.10 -7.88 -19.91
N HIS A 40 4.97 -7.54 -19.28
CA HIS A 40 3.62 -7.70 -19.85
C HIS A 40 2.82 -6.42 -19.73
N LYS A 41 2.12 -6.06 -20.80
CA LYS A 41 1.08 -5.02 -20.75
C LYS A 41 -0.21 -5.66 -20.28
N VAL A 42 -0.70 -5.24 -19.12
CA VAL A 42 -2.02 -5.59 -18.58
C VAL A 42 -2.57 -4.36 -17.88
N ASP A 43 -3.61 -3.78 -18.46
CA ASP A 43 -4.38 -2.72 -17.82
C ASP A 43 -5.59 -3.34 -17.11
N ILE A 44 -5.63 -3.26 -15.78
CA ILE A 44 -6.74 -3.84 -15.00
C ILE A 44 -8.08 -3.17 -15.30
N THR A 45 -8.07 -1.96 -15.86
CA THR A 45 -9.30 -1.24 -16.26
C THR A 45 -9.90 -1.79 -17.56
N LEU A 46 -9.12 -2.55 -18.32
CA LEU A 46 -9.53 -3.17 -19.58
C LEU A 46 -9.74 -4.67 -19.37
N LYS A 47 -10.99 -5.11 -19.37
CA LYS A 47 -11.33 -6.52 -19.12
C LYS A 47 -10.70 -7.44 -20.17
N ASP A 48 -10.65 -7.00 -21.41
CA ASP A 48 -10.08 -7.78 -22.51
C ASP A 48 -8.57 -8.03 -22.34
N ASP A 49 -7.82 -7.06 -21.83
CA ASP A 49 -6.38 -7.22 -21.51
C ASP A 49 -6.18 -8.38 -20.50
N LEU A 50 -7.01 -8.41 -19.46
CA LEU A 50 -7.00 -9.47 -18.45
C LEU A 50 -7.42 -10.83 -19.03
N GLU A 51 -8.52 -10.88 -19.77
CA GLU A 51 -9.02 -12.12 -20.40
C GLU A 51 -7.97 -12.75 -21.33
N LEU A 52 -7.34 -11.94 -22.19
CA LEU A 52 -6.28 -12.39 -23.07
C LEU A 52 -5.06 -12.92 -22.30
N PHE A 53 -4.68 -12.21 -21.23
CA PHE A 53 -3.56 -12.64 -20.40
C PHE A 53 -3.85 -13.97 -19.69
N PHE A 54 -5.02 -14.08 -19.05
CA PHE A 54 -5.42 -15.28 -18.32
C PHE A 54 -5.60 -16.50 -19.23
N ALA A 55 -6.20 -16.32 -20.41
CA ALA A 55 -6.33 -17.39 -21.40
C ALA A 55 -4.96 -17.95 -21.85
N LYS A 56 -3.95 -17.08 -21.96
CA LYS A 56 -2.60 -17.47 -22.40
C LYS A 56 -1.74 -18.09 -21.30
N PHE A 57 -1.78 -17.51 -20.09
CA PHE A 57 -0.82 -17.84 -19.04
C PHE A 57 -1.42 -18.62 -17.88
N ASN A 58 -2.72 -18.50 -17.64
CA ASN A 58 -3.47 -19.13 -16.56
C ASN A 58 -2.75 -19.02 -15.20
N PRO A 59 -2.64 -17.81 -14.60
CA PRO A 59 -1.98 -17.63 -13.33
C PRO A 59 -2.75 -18.32 -12.19
N ASP A 60 -2.00 -18.84 -11.21
CA ASP A 60 -2.57 -19.43 -9.98
C ASP A 60 -2.97 -18.34 -8.98
N VAL A 61 -2.22 -17.23 -8.99
CA VAL A 61 -2.35 -16.11 -8.05
C VAL A 61 -2.18 -14.79 -8.78
N VAL A 62 -2.99 -13.80 -8.40
CA VAL A 62 -2.76 -12.38 -8.70
C VAL A 62 -2.39 -11.63 -7.44
N ILE A 63 -1.28 -10.89 -7.46
CA ILE A 63 -0.97 -9.87 -6.43
C ILE A 63 -1.24 -8.51 -7.06
N ASN A 64 -2.35 -7.89 -6.65
CA ASN A 64 -2.77 -6.60 -7.17
C ASN A 64 -2.21 -5.44 -6.35
N SER A 65 -1.12 -4.83 -6.83
CA SER A 65 -0.57 -3.58 -6.31
C SER A 65 -0.91 -2.34 -7.16
N ALA A 66 -1.68 -2.52 -8.24
CA ALA A 66 -2.14 -1.41 -9.05
C ALA A 66 -3.28 -0.64 -8.35
N ALA A 67 -3.12 0.65 -8.20
CA ALA A 67 -4.12 1.55 -7.64
C ALA A 67 -3.86 3.00 -8.06
N MET A 68 -4.91 3.82 -8.07
CA MET A 68 -4.78 5.26 -8.00
C MET A 68 -4.68 5.66 -6.53
N ALA A 69 -3.44 5.90 -6.04
CA ALA A 69 -3.14 6.09 -4.62
C ALA A 69 -2.88 7.56 -4.23
N ASN A 70 -2.93 8.50 -5.17
CA ASN A 70 -2.84 9.92 -4.85
C ASN A 70 -4.16 10.41 -4.29
N VAL A 71 -4.21 10.59 -2.97
CA VAL A 71 -5.42 10.87 -2.19
C VAL A 71 -6.08 12.18 -2.65
N ASP A 72 -5.28 13.25 -2.84
CA ASP A 72 -5.79 14.56 -3.28
C ASP A 72 -6.24 14.55 -4.75
N LEU A 73 -5.57 13.80 -5.60
CA LEU A 73 -5.97 13.66 -7.01
C LEU A 73 -7.29 12.87 -7.15
N CYS A 74 -7.55 11.90 -6.28
CA CYS A 74 -8.82 11.19 -6.27
C CYS A 74 -10.03 12.09 -5.96
N GLU A 75 -9.85 13.21 -5.25
CA GLU A 75 -10.94 14.16 -5.02
C GLU A 75 -11.35 14.90 -6.32
N THR A 76 -10.41 15.12 -7.23
CA THR A 76 -10.63 15.84 -8.48
C THR A 76 -10.87 14.93 -9.68
N GLU A 77 -10.18 13.78 -9.74
CA GLU A 77 -10.21 12.82 -10.84
C GLU A 77 -11.03 11.57 -10.47
N LYS A 78 -12.27 11.78 -10.00
CA LYS A 78 -13.13 10.71 -9.45
C LYS A 78 -13.33 9.55 -10.42
N LYS A 79 -13.59 9.86 -11.70
CA LYS A 79 -13.78 8.84 -12.74
C LYS A 79 -12.53 7.95 -12.89
N SER A 80 -11.36 8.56 -13.00
CA SER A 80 -10.10 7.80 -13.10
C SER A 80 -9.83 6.97 -11.84
N CYS A 81 -10.20 7.50 -10.66
CA CYS A 81 -10.12 6.78 -9.40
C CYS A 81 -11.03 5.54 -9.39
N ASP A 82 -12.28 5.68 -9.82
CA ASP A 82 -13.25 4.58 -9.92
C ASP A 82 -12.82 3.56 -10.96
N ASP A 83 -12.33 4.00 -12.13
CA ASP A 83 -11.88 3.11 -13.18
C ASP A 83 -10.77 2.17 -12.68
N VAL A 84 -9.82 2.66 -11.86
CA VAL A 84 -8.73 1.84 -11.35
C VAL A 84 -9.12 1.09 -10.07
N ASN A 85 -9.65 1.81 -9.05
CA ASN A 85 -9.83 1.26 -7.71
C ASN A 85 -11.12 0.45 -7.53
N ILE A 86 -12.12 0.64 -8.41
CA ILE A 86 -13.40 -0.06 -8.38
C ILE A 86 -13.54 -0.98 -9.59
N ASN A 87 -13.57 -0.42 -10.81
CA ASN A 87 -13.82 -1.19 -12.03
C ASN A 87 -12.67 -2.14 -12.33
N GLY A 88 -11.42 -1.69 -12.15
CA GLY A 88 -10.24 -2.55 -12.28
C GLY A 88 -10.24 -3.72 -11.29
N VAL A 89 -10.68 -3.49 -10.06
CA VAL A 89 -10.83 -4.56 -9.06
C VAL A 89 -11.95 -5.52 -9.45
N ARG A 90 -13.09 -5.00 -9.96
CA ARG A 90 -14.19 -5.85 -10.47
C ARG A 90 -13.72 -6.75 -11.60
N ASN A 91 -13.00 -6.21 -12.57
CA ASN A 91 -12.44 -6.98 -13.67
C ASN A 91 -11.50 -8.10 -13.18
N LEU A 92 -10.65 -7.79 -12.18
CA LEU A 92 -9.77 -8.81 -11.57
C LEU A 92 -10.58 -9.90 -10.86
N VAL A 93 -11.63 -9.55 -10.12
CA VAL A 93 -12.51 -10.53 -9.46
C VAL A 93 -13.17 -11.45 -10.51
N ASP A 94 -13.72 -10.87 -11.57
CA ASP A 94 -14.38 -11.64 -12.64
C ASP A 94 -13.44 -12.68 -13.26
N VAL A 95 -12.20 -12.27 -13.64
CA VAL A 95 -11.27 -13.19 -14.26
C VAL A 95 -10.70 -14.20 -13.26
N CYS A 96 -10.43 -13.79 -12.02
CA CYS A 96 -9.96 -14.70 -10.99
C CYS A 96 -11.01 -15.78 -10.66
N LEU A 97 -12.29 -15.43 -10.62
CA LEU A 97 -13.39 -16.41 -10.48
C LEU A 97 -13.43 -17.39 -11.65
N LYS A 98 -13.40 -16.88 -12.89
CA LYS A 98 -13.44 -17.68 -14.11
C LYS A 98 -12.31 -18.71 -14.20
N TYR A 99 -11.11 -18.33 -13.75
CA TYR A 99 -9.90 -19.17 -13.84
C TYR A 99 -9.51 -19.83 -12.51
N ASN A 100 -10.34 -19.73 -11.46
CA ASN A 100 -10.07 -20.26 -10.11
C ASN A 100 -8.73 -19.79 -9.53
N CYS A 101 -8.43 -18.51 -9.69
CA CYS A 101 -7.19 -17.87 -9.28
C CYS A 101 -7.35 -17.18 -7.93
N HIS A 102 -6.36 -17.23 -7.02
CA HIS A 102 -6.37 -16.49 -5.76
C HIS A 102 -6.03 -15.01 -6.01
N LEU A 103 -6.74 -14.08 -5.35
CA LEU A 103 -6.47 -12.64 -5.42
C LEU A 103 -5.91 -12.11 -4.10
N THR A 104 -4.68 -11.64 -4.11
CA THR A 104 -4.08 -10.83 -3.03
C THR A 104 -4.20 -9.36 -3.40
N HIS A 105 -4.97 -8.58 -2.63
CA HIS A 105 -5.27 -7.17 -2.92
C HIS A 105 -4.79 -6.25 -1.79
N ILE A 106 -4.14 -5.14 -2.15
CA ILE A 106 -3.66 -4.16 -1.19
C ILE A 106 -4.71 -3.07 -0.98
N SER A 107 -5.10 -2.86 0.27
CA SER A 107 -6.03 -1.81 0.71
C SER A 107 -5.34 -0.82 1.66
N THR A 108 -6.11 -0.01 2.38
CA THR A 108 -5.62 1.15 3.12
C THR A 108 -6.31 1.34 4.47
N ASP A 109 -5.63 2.00 5.40
CA ASP A 109 -6.18 2.50 6.67
C ASP A 109 -7.20 3.65 6.48
N TYR A 110 -7.16 4.34 5.34
CA TYR A 110 -8.07 5.47 5.07
C TYR A 110 -9.54 5.07 5.03
N ILE A 111 -9.85 3.77 4.98
CA ILE A 111 -11.23 3.29 5.14
C ILE A 111 -11.80 3.56 6.54
N PHE A 112 -10.97 3.92 7.52
CA PHE A 112 -11.37 4.31 8.86
C PHE A 112 -11.32 5.83 9.04
N ASP A 113 -12.15 6.37 9.94
CA ASP A 113 -12.25 7.81 10.21
C ASP A 113 -11.13 8.37 11.12
N GLY A 114 -10.39 7.50 11.81
CA GLY A 114 -9.35 7.90 12.75
C GLY A 114 -9.85 8.44 14.08
N GLN A 115 -11.12 8.22 14.43
CA GLN A 115 -11.74 8.74 15.67
C GLN A 115 -11.65 7.75 16.85
N LYS A 116 -11.25 6.51 16.63
CA LYS A 116 -11.06 5.53 17.69
C LYS A 116 -9.98 6.03 18.66
N LYS A 117 -10.28 6.13 19.97
CA LYS A 117 -9.39 6.71 20.98
C LYS A 117 -7.99 6.07 20.99
N SER A 118 -7.90 4.76 20.90
CA SER A 118 -6.61 4.04 20.79
C SER A 118 -5.90 4.34 19.47
N GLY A 119 -6.66 4.61 18.40
CA GLY A 119 -6.17 4.64 17.02
C GLY A 119 -5.81 3.27 16.46
N ILE A 120 -6.02 2.19 17.21
CA ILE A 120 -5.73 0.81 16.77
C ILE A 120 -7.01 0.14 16.29
N TYR A 121 -7.04 -0.21 15.01
CA TYR A 121 -8.18 -0.86 14.35
C TYR A 121 -7.91 -2.34 14.13
N LEU A 122 -8.95 -3.15 14.33
CA LEU A 122 -9.01 -4.56 14.01
C LEU A 122 -9.55 -4.75 12.58
N GLU A 123 -9.33 -5.91 11.99
CA GLU A 123 -9.93 -6.25 10.69
C GLU A 123 -11.46 -6.25 10.72
N SER A 124 -12.05 -6.53 11.89
CA SER A 124 -13.50 -6.56 12.13
C SER A 124 -14.14 -5.21 12.42
N ASP A 125 -13.34 -4.16 12.65
CA ASP A 125 -13.90 -2.82 12.89
C ASP A 125 -14.62 -2.30 11.66
N SER A 126 -15.75 -1.61 11.87
CA SER A 126 -16.57 -1.07 10.80
C SER A 126 -15.88 0.10 10.08
N PRO A 127 -15.72 0.04 8.75
CA PRO A 127 -15.16 1.16 7.98
C PRO A 127 -16.04 2.41 8.01
N CYS A 128 -15.41 3.59 8.02
CA CYS A 128 -16.04 4.91 7.95
C CYS A 128 -15.19 5.88 7.10
N PRO A 129 -15.09 5.67 5.75
CA PRO A 129 -14.21 6.44 4.88
C PRO A 129 -14.65 7.89 4.74
N GLN A 130 -13.72 8.84 4.88
CA GLN A 130 -13.99 10.27 4.82
C GLN A 130 -13.77 10.87 3.41
N GLY A 131 -12.68 10.49 2.72
CA GLY A 131 -12.30 11.01 1.40
C GLY A 131 -12.67 10.07 0.25
N TYR A 132 -12.56 10.57 -0.98
CA TYR A 132 -12.94 9.80 -2.18
C TYR A 132 -12.04 8.59 -2.42
N TYR A 133 -10.71 8.75 -2.26
CA TYR A 133 -9.78 7.62 -2.29
C TYR A 133 -10.21 6.49 -1.35
N ALA A 134 -10.50 6.84 -0.11
CA ALA A 134 -10.93 5.89 0.90
C ALA A 134 -12.21 5.15 0.51
N LYS A 135 -13.21 5.90 -0.02
CA LYS A 135 -14.47 5.33 -0.53
C LYS A 135 -14.22 4.37 -1.69
N SER A 136 -13.39 4.76 -2.67
CA SER A 136 -13.07 3.91 -3.82
C SER A 136 -12.36 2.61 -3.42
N LYS A 137 -11.43 2.68 -2.46
CA LYS A 137 -10.74 1.49 -1.93
C LYS A 137 -11.69 0.57 -1.17
N LEU A 138 -12.58 1.13 -0.36
CA LEU A 138 -13.61 0.35 0.36
C LEU A 138 -14.59 -0.33 -0.60
N GLU A 139 -15.00 0.34 -1.68
CA GLU A 139 -15.86 -0.30 -2.71
C GLU A 139 -15.12 -1.45 -3.40
N GLY A 140 -13.83 -1.32 -3.67
CA GLY A 140 -13.00 -2.44 -4.14
C GLY A 140 -12.97 -3.61 -3.16
N GLU A 141 -12.79 -3.35 -1.85
CA GLU A 141 -12.89 -4.40 -0.82
C GLU A 141 -14.26 -5.09 -0.83
N LYS A 142 -15.37 -4.33 -0.89
CA LYS A 142 -16.73 -4.88 -0.91
C LYS A 142 -16.97 -5.80 -2.11
N ILE A 143 -16.48 -5.42 -3.30
CA ILE A 143 -16.57 -6.26 -4.50
C ILE A 143 -15.86 -7.61 -4.27
N ILE A 144 -14.66 -7.59 -3.70
CA ILE A 144 -13.90 -8.80 -3.39
C ILE A 144 -14.63 -9.65 -2.34
N ILE A 145 -15.06 -9.03 -1.23
CA ILE A 145 -15.69 -9.71 -0.10
C ILE A 145 -17.03 -10.34 -0.49
N SER A 146 -17.83 -9.65 -1.32
CA SER A 146 -19.13 -10.16 -1.77
C SER A 146 -19.03 -11.24 -2.85
N SER A 147 -17.84 -11.48 -3.38
CA SER A 147 -17.60 -12.53 -4.37
C SER A 147 -17.35 -13.89 -3.69
N ASN A 148 -17.48 -14.97 -4.44
CA ASN A 148 -17.10 -16.31 -3.97
C ASN A 148 -15.60 -16.61 -4.22
N LEU A 149 -14.77 -15.58 -4.41
CA LEU A 149 -13.36 -15.70 -4.71
C LEU A 149 -12.56 -16.07 -3.45
N LYS A 150 -11.51 -16.87 -3.59
CA LYS A 150 -10.47 -16.99 -2.57
C LYS A 150 -9.59 -15.74 -2.63
N TYR A 151 -9.53 -14.98 -1.54
CA TYR A 151 -8.83 -13.70 -1.54
C TYR A 151 -8.09 -13.43 -0.23
N SER A 152 -7.03 -12.64 -0.33
CA SER A 152 -6.40 -11.93 0.79
C SER A 152 -6.49 -10.43 0.54
N ILE A 153 -7.07 -9.67 1.46
CA ILE A 153 -7.01 -8.20 1.44
C ILE A 153 -6.01 -7.77 2.52
N LEU A 154 -4.94 -7.09 2.10
CA LEU A 154 -3.95 -6.54 3.03
C LEU A 154 -4.19 -5.03 3.17
N ARG A 155 -4.68 -4.61 4.34
CA ARG A 155 -4.83 -3.19 4.70
C ARG A 155 -3.51 -2.68 5.23
N THR A 156 -3.02 -1.57 4.70
CA THR A 156 -1.71 -1.01 5.08
C THR A 156 -1.79 0.49 5.36
N ILE A 157 -0.74 1.05 5.98
CA ILE A 157 -0.67 2.44 6.44
C ILE A 157 0.63 3.07 5.95
N LEU A 158 0.55 4.23 5.27
CA LEU A 158 1.68 5.12 4.98
C LEU A 158 2.95 4.38 4.56
N VAL A 159 2.89 3.69 3.41
CA VAL A 159 3.99 2.85 2.92
C VAL A 159 5.17 3.71 2.47
N TYR A 160 6.38 3.34 2.90
CA TYR A 160 7.61 4.02 2.54
C TYR A 160 8.74 3.02 2.19
N GLY A 161 9.72 3.50 1.44
CA GLY A 161 10.88 2.71 0.98
C GLY A 161 11.66 3.47 -0.09
N ILE A 162 12.64 2.82 -0.71
CA ILE A 162 13.42 3.41 -1.80
C ILE A 162 12.70 3.22 -3.14
N HIS A 163 12.43 4.33 -3.82
CA HIS A 163 11.80 4.35 -5.14
C HIS A 163 12.08 5.68 -5.86
N GLU A 164 11.91 5.73 -7.18
CA GLU A 164 12.03 6.94 -7.99
C GLU A 164 11.07 8.04 -7.54
N LYS A 165 9.82 7.66 -7.23
CA LYS A 165 8.81 8.59 -6.70
C LYS A 165 9.01 8.74 -5.21
N LEU A 166 9.10 9.98 -4.77
CA LEU A 166 9.25 10.29 -3.36
C LEU A 166 8.03 9.83 -2.54
N ASN A 167 8.30 9.26 -1.40
CA ASN A 167 7.36 9.03 -0.31
C ASN A 167 7.75 9.88 0.90
N ILE A 168 7.01 9.80 1.98
CA ILE A 168 7.20 10.69 3.13
C ILE A 168 8.65 10.66 3.66
N VAL A 169 9.29 9.50 3.74
CA VAL A 169 10.66 9.37 4.27
C VAL A 169 11.68 9.98 3.32
N THR A 170 11.61 9.60 2.05
CA THR A 170 12.56 10.09 1.04
C THR A 170 12.34 11.58 0.72
N TYR A 171 11.09 12.07 0.81
CA TYR A 171 10.77 13.49 0.67
C TYR A 171 11.37 14.32 1.81
N ILE A 172 11.16 13.92 3.07
CA ILE A 172 11.70 14.64 4.24
C ILE A 172 13.23 14.64 4.18
N LYS A 173 13.85 13.46 3.98
CA LYS A 173 15.31 13.36 3.86
C LYS A 173 15.84 14.32 2.80
N LYS A 174 15.34 14.22 1.57
CA LYS A 174 15.79 15.05 0.45
C LYS A 174 15.62 16.54 0.74
N SER A 175 14.44 16.95 1.23
CA SER A 175 14.16 18.35 1.50
C SER A 175 15.11 18.95 2.54
N LEU A 176 15.38 18.24 3.63
CA LEU A 176 16.30 18.71 4.67
C LEU A 176 17.75 18.71 4.21
N GLU A 177 18.18 17.74 3.39
CA GLU A 177 19.52 17.73 2.78
C GLU A 177 19.75 18.92 1.82
N GLU A 178 18.71 19.35 1.13
CA GLU A 178 18.75 20.51 0.23
C GLU A 178 18.60 21.85 0.99
N GLY A 179 18.46 21.83 2.32
CA GLY A 179 18.25 23.03 3.15
C GLY A 179 16.85 23.63 3.03
N ASN A 180 15.88 22.90 2.48
CA ASN A 180 14.51 23.36 2.31
C ASN A 180 13.73 23.23 3.62
N THR A 181 12.96 24.25 3.96
CA THR A 181 12.03 24.22 5.08
C THR A 181 10.78 23.40 4.70
N ILE A 182 10.35 22.51 5.60
CA ILE A 182 9.16 21.68 5.45
C ILE A 182 8.18 21.88 6.61
N SER A 183 6.89 21.71 6.37
CA SER A 183 5.85 21.77 7.39
C SER A 183 5.28 20.38 7.65
N LEU A 184 5.37 19.92 8.90
CA LEU A 184 4.90 18.60 9.31
C LEU A 184 3.87 18.72 10.43
N VAL A 185 2.82 17.91 10.36
CA VAL A 185 1.72 17.90 11.33
C VAL A 185 2.00 16.93 12.48
N ASP A 186 1.54 17.31 13.69
CA ASP A 186 1.61 16.45 14.87
C ASP A 186 0.27 15.80 15.24
N ASP A 187 -0.82 16.23 14.59
CA ASP A 187 -2.18 15.77 14.85
C ASP A 187 -2.68 14.70 13.87
N GLN A 188 -1.83 14.24 12.96
CA GLN A 188 -2.05 13.03 12.17
C GLN A 188 -1.06 11.94 12.62
N ILE A 189 -1.59 10.88 13.23
CA ILE A 189 -0.79 9.76 13.78
C ILE A 189 -0.99 8.52 12.93
N ARG A 190 0.11 7.85 12.56
CA ARG A 190 0.15 6.66 11.69
C ARG A 190 1.06 5.58 12.28
N MET A 191 0.91 4.36 11.77
CA MET A 191 1.91 3.29 11.91
C MET A 191 2.55 3.05 10.54
N PRO A 192 3.64 3.79 10.19
CA PRO A 192 4.24 3.72 8.86
C PRO A 192 4.73 2.32 8.53
N THR A 193 4.49 1.87 7.29
CA THR A 193 4.82 0.52 6.83
C THR A 193 6.09 0.54 5.99
N TYR A 194 7.11 -0.20 6.37
CA TYR A 194 8.26 -0.46 5.50
C TYR A 194 7.82 -1.33 4.32
N VAL A 195 8.18 -0.92 3.11
CA VAL A 195 7.67 -1.54 1.88
C VAL A 195 8.04 -3.00 1.73
N ASP A 196 9.24 -3.40 2.15
CA ASP A 196 9.70 -4.79 2.02
C ASP A 196 8.91 -5.72 2.98
N ASP A 197 8.46 -5.22 4.15
CA ASP A 197 7.58 -5.97 5.05
C ASP A 197 6.20 -6.20 4.43
N LEU A 198 5.61 -5.15 3.82
CA LEU A 198 4.33 -5.29 3.10
C LEU A 198 4.45 -6.26 1.93
N ALA A 199 5.53 -6.16 1.16
CA ALA A 199 5.78 -7.05 0.04
C ALA A 199 5.93 -8.50 0.50
N ALA A 200 6.66 -8.75 1.59
CA ALA A 200 6.79 -10.08 2.19
C ALA A 200 5.42 -10.63 2.66
N ALA A 201 4.58 -9.77 3.28
CA ALA A 201 3.23 -10.15 3.67
C ALA A 201 2.35 -10.51 2.46
N CYS A 202 2.44 -9.75 1.35
CA CYS A 202 1.72 -10.06 0.10
C CYS A 202 2.14 -11.41 -0.49
N VAL A 203 3.43 -11.69 -0.53
CA VAL A 203 3.97 -12.97 -1.02
C VAL A 203 3.53 -14.11 -0.11
N SER A 204 3.70 -13.98 1.22
CA SER A 204 3.28 -15.00 2.18
C SER A 204 1.77 -15.29 2.11
N ALA A 205 0.92 -14.25 2.00
CA ALA A 205 -0.52 -14.42 1.84
C ALA A 205 -0.86 -15.21 0.58
N SER A 206 -0.15 -14.94 -0.51
CA SER A 206 -0.31 -15.61 -1.80
C SER A 206 0.14 -17.07 -1.76
N GLU A 207 1.33 -17.34 -1.22
CA GLU A 207 1.90 -18.69 -1.10
C GLU A 207 1.06 -19.60 -0.22
N LYS A 208 0.53 -19.06 0.88
CA LYS A 208 -0.35 -19.78 1.80
C LYS A 208 -1.81 -19.85 1.34
N SER A 209 -2.15 -19.17 0.23
CA SER A 209 -3.55 -18.99 -0.18
C SER A 209 -4.43 -18.54 1.00
N ALA A 210 -3.91 -17.61 1.81
CA ALA A 210 -4.57 -17.15 3.02
C ALA A 210 -5.87 -16.42 2.68
N VAL A 211 -6.97 -16.74 3.37
CA VAL A 211 -8.29 -16.17 3.05
C VAL A 211 -8.73 -15.14 4.09
N GLY A 212 -9.15 -13.98 3.62
CA GLY A 212 -9.73 -12.93 4.45
C GLY A 212 -8.97 -11.62 4.43
N ILE A 213 -9.25 -10.77 5.43
CA ILE A 213 -8.62 -9.45 5.59
C ILE A 213 -7.48 -9.58 6.60
N PHE A 214 -6.38 -8.91 6.33
CA PHE A 214 -5.18 -8.88 7.15
C PHE A 214 -4.67 -7.44 7.29
N ASN A 215 -4.41 -7.01 8.50
CA ASN A 215 -3.82 -5.72 8.80
C ASN A 215 -2.28 -5.81 8.76
N VAL A 216 -1.64 -4.92 8.01
CA VAL A 216 -0.19 -4.95 7.78
C VAL A 216 0.37 -3.53 7.87
N CYS A 217 1.10 -3.24 8.95
CA CYS A 217 1.77 -1.95 9.12
C CYS A 217 3.00 -2.08 10.03
N GLY A 218 3.77 -1.00 10.18
CA GLY A 218 4.87 -0.93 11.13
C GLY A 218 4.39 -1.07 12.59
N PRO A 219 5.31 -1.32 13.55
CA PRO A 219 4.94 -1.61 14.94
C PRO A 219 4.68 -0.37 15.78
N GLU A 220 4.97 0.84 15.29
CA GLU A 220 5.04 2.07 16.09
C GLU A 220 4.06 3.13 15.59
N GLN A 221 3.25 3.70 16.51
CA GLN A 221 2.44 4.89 16.23
C GLN A 221 3.31 6.16 16.35
N MET A 222 3.33 6.98 15.32
CA MET A 222 4.04 8.25 15.31
C MET A 222 3.33 9.30 14.46
N SER A 223 3.47 10.58 14.84
CA SER A 223 3.01 11.71 14.03
C SER A 223 3.95 11.95 12.84
N TYR A 224 3.48 12.72 11.84
CA TYR A 224 4.38 13.15 10.76
C TYR A 224 5.54 13.99 11.27
N LEU A 225 5.30 14.83 12.31
CA LEU A 225 6.36 15.59 12.98
C LEU A 225 7.40 14.65 13.62
N GLU A 226 6.95 13.60 14.31
CA GLU A 226 7.86 12.61 14.89
C GLU A 226 8.66 11.86 13.83
N ILE A 227 8.01 11.45 12.73
CA ILE A 227 8.71 10.85 11.57
C ILE A 227 9.82 11.78 11.06
N GLY A 228 9.50 13.08 10.90
CA GLY A 228 10.48 14.09 10.45
C GLY A 228 11.66 14.24 11.41
N ASN A 229 11.37 14.33 12.70
CA ASN A 229 12.41 14.44 13.73
C ASN A 229 13.32 13.21 13.77
N ARG A 230 12.77 11.99 13.67
CA ARG A 230 13.57 10.74 13.65
C ARG A 230 14.44 10.66 12.40
N ILE A 231 13.95 11.11 11.24
CA ILE A 231 14.76 11.19 10.01
C ILE A 231 15.87 12.22 10.18
N ALA A 232 15.59 13.40 10.72
CA ALA A 232 16.59 14.43 10.94
C ALA A 232 17.69 13.95 11.92
N ASP A 233 17.31 13.27 13.01
CA ASP A 233 18.26 12.66 13.95
C ASP A 233 19.13 11.60 13.26
N TYR A 234 18.52 10.70 12.52
CA TYR A 234 19.19 9.60 11.88
C TYR A 234 20.26 10.07 10.86
N PHE A 235 19.97 11.11 10.09
CA PHE A 235 20.88 11.66 9.09
C PHE A 235 21.71 12.86 9.59
N SER A 236 21.56 13.28 10.86
CA SER A 236 22.19 14.47 11.45
C SER A 236 21.87 15.75 10.67
N LEU A 237 20.59 15.93 10.30
CA LEU A 237 20.08 17.08 9.55
C LEU A 237 19.49 18.15 10.50
N ASP A 238 19.42 19.39 10.02
CA ASP A 238 18.97 20.51 10.83
C ASP A 238 17.43 20.49 11.07
N LYS A 239 17.03 20.17 12.29
CA LYS A 239 15.62 20.18 12.72
C LYS A 239 14.97 21.57 12.68
N LYS A 240 15.73 22.66 12.64
CA LYS A 240 15.18 24.01 12.51
C LYS A 240 14.46 24.23 11.17
N LEU A 241 14.73 23.37 10.19
CA LEU A 241 14.05 23.36 8.90
C LEU A 241 12.66 22.69 8.96
N ILE A 242 12.28 22.09 10.10
CA ILE A 242 10.98 21.44 10.29
C ILE A 242 10.03 22.38 11.03
N ASN A 243 9.05 22.91 10.32
CA ASN A 243 7.97 23.71 10.90
C ASN A 243 6.89 22.78 11.46
N HIS A 244 6.54 22.96 12.71
CA HIS A 244 5.42 22.31 13.35
C HIS A 244 4.12 23.04 13.00
N VAL A 245 3.14 22.31 12.44
CA VAL A 245 1.83 22.82 12.04
C VAL A 245 0.72 21.85 12.43
N LYS A 246 -0.53 22.31 12.40
CA LYS A 246 -1.71 21.44 12.54
C LYS A 246 -2.33 21.14 11.18
N THR A 247 -3.09 20.06 11.08
CA THR A 247 -3.80 19.68 9.85
C THR A 247 -4.63 20.81 9.27
N LYS A 248 -5.30 21.60 10.12
CA LYS A 248 -6.13 22.75 9.72
C LYS A 248 -5.33 23.86 9.02
N ASP A 249 -4.01 23.92 9.25
CA ASP A 249 -3.13 24.94 8.65
C ASP A 249 -2.60 24.50 7.27
N LEU A 250 -2.87 23.24 6.86
CA LEU A 250 -2.52 22.69 5.58
C LEU A 250 -3.71 22.77 4.61
N ASN A 251 -3.46 23.22 3.41
CA ASN A 251 -4.48 23.22 2.33
C ASN A 251 -4.57 21.84 1.65
N GLN A 252 -4.98 20.81 2.41
CA GLN A 252 -5.17 19.45 1.91
C GLN A 252 -6.57 19.31 1.29
N LYS A 253 -6.66 18.87 0.03
CA LYS A 253 -7.95 18.70 -0.67
C LYS A 253 -8.77 17.55 -0.08
N ALA A 254 -8.11 16.44 0.22
CA ALA A 254 -8.76 15.27 0.80
C ALA A 254 -8.72 15.28 2.32
N LEU A 255 -9.81 14.85 2.94
CA LEU A 255 -9.85 14.59 4.38
C LEU A 255 -8.97 13.37 4.71
N ARG A 256 -8.18 13.50 5.76
CA ARG A 256 -7.31 12.43 6.26
C ARG A 256 -7.71 12.05 7.69
N PRO A 257 -7.73 10.76 8.03
CA PRO A 257 -7.99 10.34 9.41
C PRO A 257 -6.96 10.97 10.37
N PHE A 258 -7.37 11.32 11.59
CA PHE A 258 -6.42 11.87 12.56
C PHE A 258 -5.48 10.82 13.14
N LYS A 259 -6.00 9.64 13.49
CA LYS A 259 -5.20 8.61 14.13
C LYS A 259 -5.57 7.22 13.62
N THR A 260 -4.64 6.57 12.90
CA THR A 260 -4.81 5.21 12.43
C THR A 260 -3.58 4.35 12.71
N GLY A 261 -3.83 3.17 13.21
CA GLY A 261 -2.90 2.09 13.42
C GLY A 261 -3.66 0.77 13.39
N PHE A 262 -2.96 -0.34 13.38
CA PHE A 262 -3.57 -1.65 13.27
C PHE A 262 -3.12 -2.60 14.37
N ASP A 263 -4.04 -3.44 14.81
CA ASP A 263 -3.70 -4.68 15.47
C ASP A 263 -3.11 -5.64 14.44
N LEU A 264 -2.01 -6.30 14.77
CA LEU A 264 -1.23 -7.14 13.86
C LEU A 264 -1.28 -8.62 14.21
N GLU A 265 -1.98 -9.01 15.29
CA GLU A 265 -1.99 -10.39 15.81
C GLU A 265 -2.35 -11.40 14.72
N LYS A 266 -3.40 -11.10 13.94
CA LYS A 266 -3.84 -11.98 12.85
C LYS A 266 -2.77 -12.16 11.77
N SER A 267 -2.13 -11.09 11.35
CA SER A 267 -1.10 -11.12 10.30
C SER A 267 0.16 -11.85 10.80
N ILE A 268 0.56 -11.61 12.04
CA ILE A 268 1.68 -12.33 12.68
C ILE A 268 1.38 -13.82 12.70
N ARG A 269 0.21 -14.23 13.19
CA ARG A 269 -0.16 -15.62 13.36
C ARG A 269 -0.32 -16.37 12.04
N PHE A 270 -1.00 -15.80 11.06
CA PHE A 270 -1.37 -16.51 9.83
C PHE A 270 -0.39 -16.30 8.68
N LEU A 271 0.19 -15.10 8.56
CA LEU A 271 1.14 -14.79 7.49
C LEU A 271 2.59 -14.95 7.93
N GLY A 272 2.88 -15.04 9.24
CA GLY A 272 4.24 -14.95 9.76
C GLY A 272 4.80 -13.54 9.63
N TYR A 273 3.90 -12.53 9.66
CA TYR A 273 4.29 -11.13 9.52
C TYR A 273 5.20 -10.70 10.68
N ASN A 274 6.31 -10.07 10.37
CA ASN A 274 7.26 -9.56 11.35
C ASN A 274 7.62 -8.10 11.00
N PRO A 275 6.92 -7.11 11.57
CA PRO A 275 7.11 -5.72 11.21
C PRO A 275 8.45 -5.18 11.68
N THR A 276 9.18 -4.53 10.79
CA THR A 276 10.45 -3.86 11.06
C THR A 276 10.17 -2.52 11.77
N SER A 277 10.91 -2.21 12.85
CA SER A 277 10.83 -0.90 13.49
C SER A 277 11.27 0.23 12.54
N PHE A 278 10.80 1.46 12.78
CA PHE A 278 11.09 2.57 11.88
C PHE A 278 12.60 2.82 11.72
N ASN A 279 13.35 2.82 12.83
CA ASN A 279 14.80 3.05 12.77
C ASN A 279 15.54 1.91 12.05
N ASN A 280 15.20 0.64 12.35
CA ASN A 280 15.81 -0.49 11.65
C ASN A 280 15.52 -0.46 10.15
N SER A 281 14.33 0.02 9.74
CA SER A 281 14.01 0.17 8.32
C SER A 281 14.86 1.24 7.64
N LEU A 282 15.22 2.33 8.35
CA LEU A 282 16.16 3.32 7.82
C LEU A 282 17.55 2.70 7.61
N ASP A 283 18.01 1.84 8.53
CA ASP A 283 19.27 1.10 8.36
C ASP A 283 19.24 0.22 7.11
N LEU A 284 18.15 -0.54 6.93
CA LEU A 284 17.96 -1.40 5.75
C LEU A 284 17.86 -0.61 4.44
N MET A 285 17.22 0.57 4.46
CA MET A 285 17.06 1.42 3.28
C MET A 285 18.35 2.11 2.85
N PHE A 286 19.19 2.50 3.81
CA PHE A 286 20.35 3.38 3.55
C PHE A 286 21.70 2.74 3.89
N ASN A 287 21.72 1.41 4.12
CA ASN A 287 22.93 0.61 4.36
C ASN A 287 23.85 1.17 5.46
N ARG A 288 23.29 1.72 6.52
CA ARG A 288 24.02 2.03 7.75
C ARG A 288 24.00 0.77 8.64
N THR A 289 24.92 -0.15 8.38
CA THR A 289 25.23 -1.29 9.26
C THR A 289 26.26 -0.89 10.28
#